data_69f4613068d5bd5d92f4b5dd471cc27c
#
_entry.id   69f4613068d5bd5d92f4b5dd471cc27c
#
_cell.length_a   1.000
_cell.length_b   1.000
_cell.length_c   1.000
_cell.angle_alpha   90.00
_cell.angle_beta   90.00
_cell.angle_gamma   90.00
#
_symmetry.space_group_name_H-M   'P 1'
#
loop_
_entity.id
_entity.type
_entity.pdbx_description
1 polymer ?
#
loop_
_entity_poly.entity_id
_entity_poly.type
_entity_poly.pdbx_seq_one_letter_code
_entity_poly.pdbx_strand_id
1 'polypeptide(L)'
;MKNHAPPKKISGLRCRILLLLLTDVVTSVSVVLFLLWLYRFIGFGRYLISDYLPLLPFAGVLIFCNIIFRCYHGNVFYPGAGLNKITEIEHLFYSVATTYFVLFAWLLFNRHAEIYSRIVLAFSMAVTIIVLPMARAIARRIMKFLNFGEINVLIAGAGKTGIAIAKELSANSYYGFRVVGFLDDDPEKQNRNISGIPVVGELTSGYNIAKEWSINYVICCLPVQVAMRTFQQYSAYFKHILFVPASTIFPISWLSPISIGVFSGFEVRNKLLQPVPRVLKFCLEVLMSFSAIIVLFPFFLVLALCVKLSSPGPVFYRSWRLGKDGKKIGVLKFRTMYADADARLERMLAGDPEIRKEWEKDFKLQNDPRITPIGNFLRKTSLDELPQFWNVLTGEMSIIGPRPIVEGEVHYYGETYEIRKRVKPGITGLWQVSGRNDTEYSYRVVLDSYYIVNWSIWLDYYIFFKTVLIVLLRKGAR
;
A
#
# COMPACT_ATOMS: atom_id res chain seq x y z
N MET A 1 23.59 -31.72 -18.30
CA MET A 1 22.45 -31.20 -17.45
C MET A 1 22.68 -31.69 -16.03
N LYS A 2 23.01 -30.78 -15.10
CA LYS A 2 22.96 -31.13 -13.67
C LYS A 2 21.51 -31.33 -13.33
N ASN A 3 21.10 -32.53 -12.89
CA ASN A 3 19.75 -32.83 -12.43
C ASN A 3 19.43 -31.95 -11.20
N HIS A 4 18.80 -30.82 -11.45
CA HIS A 4 18.19 -30.08 -10.36
C HIS A 4 16.98 -30.90 -9.86
N ALA A 5 17.01 -31.28 -8.59
CA ALA A 5 15.91 -32.06 -8.02
C ALA A 5 14.59 -31.28 -8.12
N PRO A 6 13.49 -31.96 -8.46
CA PRO A 6 12.18 -31.30 -8.56
C PRO A 6 11.81 -30.61 -7.23
N PRO A 7 11.26 -29.41 -7.27
CA PRO A 7 10.83 -28.72 -6.05
C PRO A 7 9.75 -29.53 -5.33
N LYS A 8 9.79 -29.53 -3.99
CA LYS A 8 8.76 -30.25 -3.20
C LYS A 8 7.37 -29.88 -3.70
N LYS A 9 6.55 -30.90 -3.99
CA LYS A 9 5.18 -30.75 -4.43
C LYS A 9 4.39 -30.18 -3.25
N ILE A 10 4.06 -28.90 -3.31
CA ILE A 10 3.29 -28.23 -2.27
C ILE A 10 1.83 -28.31 -2.69
N SER A 11 0.98 -28.94 -1.90
CA SER A 11 -0.48 -29.01 -2.10
C SER A 11 -1.13 -27.63 -1.80
N GLY A 12 -0.62 -26.56 -2.47
CA GLY A 12 -0.69 -25.22 -1.91
C GLY A 12 -2.01 -24.51 -2.13
N LEU A 13 -2.59 -24.63 -3.31
CA LEU A 13 -3.64 -23.70 -3.74
C LEU A 13 -4.96 -23.89 -3.02
N ARG A 14 -5.46 -25.13 -2.97
CA ARG A 14 -6.75 -25.45 -2.31
C ARG A 14 -6.70 -25.12 -0.82
N CYS A 15 -5.61 -25.48 -0.17
CA CYS A 15 -5.41 -25.20 1.24
C CYS A 15 -5.30 -23.70 1.54
N ARG A 16 -4.67 -22.93 0.66
CA ARG A 16 -4.59 -21.47 0.78
C ARG A 16 -5.97 -20.83 0.70
N ILE A 17 -6.79 -21.23 -0.26
CA ILE A 17 -8.16 -20.74 -0.40
C ILE A 17 -8.99 -21.09 0.84
N LEU A 18 -8.92 -22.35 1.31
CA LEU A 18 -9.65 -22.80 2.50
C LEU A 18 -9.25 -22.01 3.75
N LEU A 19 -7.96 -21.71 3.92
CA LEU A 19 -7.50 -20.95 5.07
C LEU A 19 -7.96 -19.50 5.00
N LEU A 20 -7.96 -18.87 3.83
CA LEU A 20 -8.51 -17.53 3.63
C LEU A 20 -10.03 -17.50 3.87
N LEU A 21 -10.78 -18.50 3.38
CA LEU A 21 -12.19 -18.68 3.66
C LEU A 21 -12.47 -18.75 5.17
N LEU A 22 -11.71 -19.61 5.87
CA LEU A 22 -11.81 -19.74 7.31
C LEU A 22 -11.50 -18.42 8.03
N THR A 23 -10.46 -17.72 7.58
CA THR A 23 -10.09 -16.41 8.12
C THR A 23 -11.22 -15.41 7.96
N ASP A 24 -11.89 -15.37 6.80
CA ASP A 24 -12.98 -14.44 6.53
C ASP A 24 -14.19 -14.71 7.43
N VAL A 25 -14.59 -15.97 7.55
CA VAL A 25 -15.71 -16.37 8.42
C VAL A 25 -15.40 -16.08 9.89
N VAL A 26 -14.24 -16.54 10.37
CA VAL A 26 -13.84 -16.35 11.77
C VAL A 26 -13.74 -14.85 12.08
N THR A 27 -13.15 -14.07 11.22
CA THR A 27 -12.99 -12.62 11.45
C THR A 27 -14.35 -11.92 11.49
N SER A 28 -15.21 -12.16 10.51
CA SER A 28 -16.52 -11.49 10.45
C SER A 28 -17.41 -11.86 11.64
N VAL A 29 -17.46 -13.13 12.01
CA VAL A 29 -18.23 -13.60 13.19
C VAL A 29 -17.63 -13.02 14.48
N SER A 30 -16.31 -13.06 14.63
CA SER A 30 -15.63 -12.52 15.82
C SER A 30 -15.86 -11.02 16.00
N VAL A 31 -15.89 -10.23 14.91
CA VAL A 31 -16.19 -8.79 14.96
C VAL A 31 -17.60 -8.54 15.47
N VAL A 32 -18.59 -9.27 14.97
CA VAL A 32 -19.99 -9.13 15.44
C VAL A 32 -20.11 -9.49 16.92
N LEU A 33 -19.52 -10.63 17.32
CA LEU A 33 -19.57 -11.09 18.71
C LEU A 33 -18.85 -10.14 19.66
N PHE A 34 -17.69 -9.62 19.27
CA PHE A 34 -16.93 -8.65 20.05
C PHE A 34 -17.70 -7.33 20.25
N LEU A 35 -18.30 -6.80 19.18
CA LEU A 35 -19.08 -5.57 19.27
C LEU A 35 -20.37 -5.77 20.06
N LEU A 36 -20.99 -6.93 19.98
CA LEU A 36 -22.14 -7.27 20.82
C LEU A 36 -21.74 -7.35 22.29
N TRP A 37 -20.61 -8.00 22.60
CA TRP A 37 -20.04 -8.03 23.95
C TRP A 37 -19.74 -6.62 24.47
N LEU A 38 -19.08 -5.78 23.66
CA LEU A 38 -18.76 -4.41 24.00
C LEU A 38 -20.02 -3.57 24.25
N TYR A 39 -21.05 -3.71 23.41
CA TYR A 39 -22.32 -3.03 23.52
C TYR A 39 -23.04 -3.38 24.84
N ARG A 40 -22.98 -4.63 25.25
CA ARG A 40 -23.48 -5.10 26.54
C ARG A 40 -22.67 -4.55 27.71
N PHE A 41 -21.36 -4.56 27.60
CA PHE A 41 -20.44 -4.08 28.63
C PHE A 41 -20.64 -2.59 28.94
N ILE A 42 -20.96 -1.78 27.94
CA ILE A 42 -21.24 -0.34 28.09
C ILE A 42 -22.66 -0.10 28.72
N GLY A 43 -23.42 -1.14 28.94
CA GLY A 43 -24.73 -1.03 29.62
C GLY A 43 -25.95 -0.83 28.70
N PHE A 44 -25.76 -0.90 27.36
CA PHE A 44 -26.87 -0.79 26.40
C PHE A 44 -27.58 -2.14 26.09
N GLY A 45 -27.28 -3.20 26.85
CA GLY A 45 -27.49 -4.58 26.44
C GLY A 45 -28.84 -5.23 26.73
N ARG A 46 -29.79 -5.22 25.78
CA ARG A 46 -30.95 -6.11 25.75
C ARG A 46 -30.72 -7.40 24.93
N TYR A 47 -29.68 -7.48 24.10
CA TYR A 47 -29.46 -8.49 23.09
C TYR A 47 -28.60 -9.65 23.61
N LEU A 48 -29.01 -10.88 23.36
CA LEU A 48 -28.26 -12.07 23.71
C LEU A 48 -27.41 -12.53 22.52
N ILE A 49 -26.33 -13.26 22.80
CA ILE A 49 -25.49 -13.83 21.72
C ILE A 49 -26.30 -14.85 20.91
N SER A 50 -27.20 -15.62 21.58
CA SER A 50 -28.12 -16.57 20.93
C SER A 50 -28.96 -15.93 19.83
N ASP A 51 -29.35 -14.67 20.02
CA ASP A 51 -30.23 -13.95 19.08
C ASP A 51 -29.53 -13.69 17.75
N TYR A 52 -28.19 -13.70 17.73
CA TYR A 52 -27.38 -13.49 16.52
C TYR A 52 -27.00 -14.78 15.79
N LEU A 53 -27.29 -15.96 16.36
CA LEU A 53 -27.06 -17.26 15.68
C LEU A 53 -27.78 -17.36 14.33
N PRO A 54 -29.03 -16.88 14.16
CA PRO A 54 -29.69 -16.88 12.85
C PRO A 54 -29.00 -16.04 11.78
N LEU A 55 -28.03 -15.18 12.14
CA LEU A 55 -27.22 -14.41 11.18
C LEU A 55 -26.02 -15.19 10.66
N LEU A 56 -25.65 -16.35 11.22
CA LEU A 56 -24.53 -17.17 10.75
C LEU A 56 -24.59 -17.50 9.24
N PRO A 57 -25.74 -17.75 8.60
CA PRO A 57 -25.81 -17.96 7.16
C PRO A 57 -25.28 -16.79 6.34
N PHE A 58 -25.26 -15.56 6.88
CA PHE A 58 -24.67 -14.40 6.20
C PHE A 58 -23.14 -14.49 6.05
N ALA A 59 -22.47 -15.33 6.84
CA ALA A 59 -21.08 -15.69 6.56
C ALA A 59 -20.96 -16.45 5.21
N GLY A 60 -21.96 -17.26 4.85
CA GLY A 60 -22.05 -17.88 3.52
C GLY A 60 -22.26 -16.84 2.41
N VAL A 61 -23.09 -15.81 2.67
CA VAL A 61 -23.26 -14.68 1.73
C VAL A 61 -21.95 -13.93 1.55
N LEU A 62 -21.16 -13.70 2.61
CA LEU A 62 -19.84 -13.07 2.52
C LEU A 62 -18.88 -13.91 1.64
N ILE A 63 -18.86 -15.22 1.83
CA ILE A 63 -18.06 -16.13 1.00
C ILE A 63 -18.49 -16.01 -0.46
N PHE A 64 -19.78 -16.03 -0.73
CA PHE A 64 -20.32 -15.91 -2.07
C PHE A 64 -19.96 -14.57 -2.72
N CYS A 65 -20.11 -13.45 -1.98
CA CYS A 65 -19.66 -12.13 -2.43
C CYS A 65 -18.15 -12.11 -2.68
N ASN A 66 -17.34 -12.69 -1.80
CA ASN A 66 -15.89 -12.79 -1.99
C ASN A 66 -15.52 -13.59 -3.26
N ILE A 67 -16.31 -14.58 -3.64
CA ILE A 67 -16.13 -15.31 -4.92
C ILE A 67 -16.47 -14.39 -6.11
N ILE A 68 -17.62 -13.72 -6.08
CA ILE A 68 -18.06 -12.80 -7.14
C ILE A 68 -17.03 -11.67 -7.35
N PHE A 69 -16.59 -11.04 -6.25
CA PHE A 69 -15.58 -9.98 -6.28
C PHE A 69 -14.15 -10.52 -6.41
N ARG A 70 -13.97 -11.80 -6.74
CA ARG A 70 -12.67 -12.43 -7.05
C ARG A 70 -11.62 -12.33 -5.92
N CYS A 71 -12.06 -12.24 -4.69
CA CYS A 71 -11.15 -12.14 -3.53
C CYS A 71 -10.31 -13.40 -3.29
N TYR A 72 -10.71 -14.56 -3.84
CA TYR A 72 -9.98 -15.82 -3.76
C TYR A 72 -9.25 -16.20 -5.04
N HIS A 73 -9.66 -15.68 -6.18
CA HIS A 73 -9.22 -16.12 -7.50
C HIS A 73 -8.43 -15.06 -8.26
N GLY A 74 -8.32 -13.83 -7.79
CA GLY A 74 -7.76 -12.71 -8.54
C GLY A 74 -8.51 -12.44 -9.85
N ASN A 75 -7.85 -11.91 -10.84
CA ASN A 75 -8.40 -11.89 -12.20
C ASN A 75 -8.55 -13.34 -12.68
N VAL A 76 -9.67 -13.69 -13.24
CA VAL A 76 -10.24 -14.97 -13.71
C VAL A 76 -9.35 -16.22 -13.71
N PHE A 77 -8.04 -16.08 -13.72
CA PHE A 77 -7.06 -17.15 -13.94
C PHE A 77 -6.04 -17.34 -12.82
N TYR A 78 -6.06 -16.48 -11.78
CA TYR A 78 -5.10 -16.55 -10.66
C TYR A 78 -5.82 -16.84 -9.37
N PRO A 79 -5.89 -18.10 -8.94
CA PRO A 79 -6.54 -18.45 -7.69
C PRO A 79 -5.75 -17.92 -6.50
N GLY A 80 -6.18 -16.78 -5.95
CA GLY A 80 -5.64 -16.20 -4.73
C GLY A 80 -4.20 -15.68 -4.79
N ALA A 81 -3.55 -15.79 -5.96
CA ALA A 81 -2.21 -15.28 -6.22
C ALA A 81 -2.31 -14.11 -7.21
N GLY A 82 -1.57 -13.03 -6.99
CA GLY A 82 -1.45 -11.94 -7.96
C GLY A 82 -2.39 -10.76 -7.79
N LEU A 83 -3.23 -10.73 -6.75
CA LEU A 83 -3.90 -9.48 -6.38
C LEU A 83 -2.88 -8.53 -5.73
N ASN A 84 -2.78 -7.32 -6.23
CA ASN A 84 -2.13 -6.24 -5.51
C ASN A 84 -2.90 -5.99 -4.21
N LYS A 85 -2.20 -5.64 -3.12
CA LYS A 85 -2.81 -5.34 -1.82
C LYS A 85 -3.95 -4.32 -1.91
N ILE A 86 -3.80 -3.34 -2.79
CA ILE A 86 -4.77 -2.27 -3.01
C ILE A 86 -6.03 -2.82 -3.66
N THR A 87 -5.89 -3.63 -4.70
CA THR A 87 -7.01 -4.28 -5.39
C THR A 87 -7.75 -5.26 -4.48
N GLU A 88 -7.04 -5.96 -3.59
CA GLU A 88 -7.71 -6.84 -2.63
C GLU A 88 -8.54 -6.04 -1.62
N ILE A 89 -8.01 -4.95 -1.08
CA ILE A 89 -8.75 -4.07 -0.18
C ILE A 89 -10.02 -3.55 -0.87
N GLU A 90 -9.91 -3.12 -2.11
CA GLU A 90 -11.05 -2.68 -2.93
C GLU A 90 -12.12 -3.77 -3.07
N HIS A 91 -11.71 -4.98 -3.46
CA HIS A 91 -12.63 -6.10 -3.64
C HIS A 91 -13.28 -6.55 -2.32
N LEU A 92 -12.51 -6.60 -1.23
CA LEU A 92 -13.03 -6.91 0.09
C LEU A 92 -14.03 -5.86 0.58
N PHE A 93 -13.78 -4.58 0.33
CA PHE A 93 -14.74 -3.54 0.65
C PHE A 93 -16.07 -3.77 -0.07
N TYR A 94 -16.06 -3.98 -1.39
CA TYR A 94 -17.29 -4.24 -2.13
C TYR A 94 -18.01 -5.50 -1.65
N SER A 95 -17.25 -6.55 -1.33
CA SER A 95 -17.80 -7.80 -0.82
C SER A 95 -18.49 -7.61 0.53
N VAL A 96 -17.81 -6.97 1.50
CA VAL A 96 -18.37 -6.69 2.81
C VAL A 96 -19.56 -5.76 2.70
N ALA A 97 -19.45 -4.65 1.94
CA ALA A 97 -20.54 -3.70 1.76
C ALA A 97 -21.79 -4.39 1.15
N THR A 98 -21.61 -5.21 0.12
CA THR A 98 -22.71 -5.97 -0.49
C THR A 98 -23.32 -6.97 0.49
N THR A 99 -22.51 -7.68 1.27
CA THR A 99 -22.99 -8.63 2.29
C THR A 99 -23.86 -7.93 3.33
N TYR A 100 -23.41 -6.81 3.86
CA TYR A 100 -24.18 -6.05 4.83
C TYR A 100 -25.41 -5.37 4.21
N PHE A 101 -25.31 -4.94 2.95
CA PHE A 101 -26.49 -4.46 2.23
C PHE A 101 -27.58 -5.55 2.12
N VAL A 102 -27.20 -6.77 1.76
CA VAL A 102 -28.11 -7.91 1.72
C VAL A 102 -28.67 -8.22 3.12
N LEU A 103 -27.85 -8.15 4.16
CA LEU A 103 -28.27 -8.32 5.56
C LEU A 103 -29.29 -7.25 5.96
N PHE A 104 -29.02 -5.99 5.69
CA PHE A 104 -29.97 -4.90 6.03
C PHE A 104 -31.24 -4.99 5.21
N ALA A 105 -31.16 -5.33 3.91
CA ALA A 105 -32.35 -5.60 3.11
C ALA A 105 -33.20 -6.76 3.67
N TRP A 106 -32.55 -7.85 4.08
CA TRP A 106 -33.26 -8.98 4.73
C TRP A 106 -33.93 -8.53 6.05
N LEU A 107 -33.26 -7.70 6.84
CA LEU A 107 -33.84 -7.16 8.08
C LEU A 107 -35.08 -6.29 7.83
N LEU A 108 -35.18 -5.58 6.70
CA LEU A 108 -36.37 -4.78 6.36
C LEU A 108 -37.61 -5.65 6.14
N PHE A 109 -37.41 -6.87 5.60
CA PHE A 109 -38.52 -7.80 5.34
C PHE A 109 -38.79 -8.76 6.51
N ASN A 110 -37.88 -8.81 7.50
CA ASN A 110 -37.99 -9.70 8.63
C ASN A 110 -38.83 -9.03 9.75
N ARG A 111 -39.94 -9.65 10.14
CA ARG A 111 -40.82 -9.17 11.23
C ARG A 111 -40.12 -9.09 12.60
N HIS A 112 -39.03 -9.83 12.77
CA HIS A 112 -38.26 -9.90 14.02
C HIS A 112 -37.00 -9.02 14.00
N ALA A 113 -36.94 -8.00 13.14
CA ALA A 113 -35.76 -7.12 13.02
C ALA A 113 -35.42 -6.37 14.34
N GLU A 114 -36.37 -6.23 15.25
CA GLU A 114 -36.19 -5.58 16.56
C GLU A 114 -35.25 -6.35 17.50
N ILE A 115 -35.07 -7.66 17.24
CA ILE A 115 -34.17 -8.52 18.00
C ILE A 115 -32.69 -8.15 17.77
N TYR A 116 -32.38 -7.44 16.67
CA TYR A 116 -31.01 -7.09 16.29
C TYR A 116 -30.72 -5.61 16.51
N SER A 117 -29.59 -5.30 17.15
CA SER A 117 -29.13 -3.92 17.27
C SER A 117 -28.59 -3.43 15.92
N ARG A 118 -29.28 -2.46 15.31
CA ARG A 118 -28.86 -1.80 14.08
C ARG A 118 -27.50 -1.12 14.23
N ILE A 119 -27.23 -0.58 15.42
CA ILE A 119 -25.96 0.08 15.76
C ILE A 119 -24.83 -0.93 15.74
N VAL A 120 -24.98 -2.09 16.40
CA VAL A 120 -23.98 -3.16 16.40
C VAL A 120 -23.68 -3.63 14.98
N LEU A 121 -24.71 -3.84 14.16
CA LEU A 121 -24.54 -4.27 12.78
C LEU A 121 -23.86 -3.23 11.89
N ALA A 122 -24.22 -1.93 12.03
CA ALA A 122 -23.58 -0.85 11.29
C ALA A 122 -22.10 -0.71 11.67
N PHE A 123 -21.80 -0.75 12.98
CA PHE A 123 -20.41 -0.73 13.44
C PHE A 123 -19.63 -1.99 13.03
N SER A 124 -20.28 -3.16 13.03
CA SER A 124 -19.62 -4.39 12.58
C SER A 124 -19.26 -4.34 11.10
N MET A 125 -20.05 -3.73 10.25
CA MET A 125 -19.69 -3.46 8.85
C MET A 125 -18.40 -2.62 8.78
N ALA A 126 -18.37 -1.46 9.46
CA ALA A 126 -17.23 -0.55 9.43
C ALA A 126 -15.95 -1.21 9.97
N VAL A 127 -16.06 -1.94 11.09
CA VAL A 127 -14.93 -2.65 11.70
C VAL A 127 -14.46 -3.81 10.81
N THR A 128 -15.39 -4.57 10.20
CA THR A 128 -15.03 -5.68 9.31
C THR A 128 -14.27 -5.20 8.08
N ILE A 129 -14.64 -4.06 7.48
CA ILE A 129 -13.92 -3.45 6.34
C ILE A 129 -12.45 -3.19 6.70
N ILE A 130 -12.16 -2.84 7.94
CA ILE A 130 -10.80 -2.54 8.40
C ILE A 130 -10.05 -3.82 8.83
N VAL A 131 -10.69 -4.65 9.63
CA VAL A 131 -10.06 -5.81 10.29
C VAL A 131 -9.83 -6.97 9.33
N LEU A 132 -10.73 -7.19 8.36
CA LEU A 132 -10.65 -8.32 7.44
C LEU A 132 -9.38 -8.31 6.56
N PRO A 133 -8.97 -7.20 5.92
CA PRO A 133 -7.69 -7.15 5.20
C PRO A 133 -6.48 -7.38 6.11
N MET A 134 -6.53 -6.92 7.36
CA MET A 134 -5.46 -7.14 8.35
C MET A 134 -5.37 -8.61 8.76
N ALA A 135 -6.50 -9.26 9.04
CA ALA A 135 -6.57 -10.68 9.37
C ALA A 135 -6.02 -11.54 8.24
N ARG A 136 -6.40 -11.25 6.98
CA ARG A 136 -5.83 -11.92 5.81
C ARG A 136 -4.32 -11.71 5.66
N ALA A 137 -3.82 -10.51 5.96
CA ALA A 137 -2.38 -10.24 5.92
C ALA A 137 -1.62 -11.07 6.97
N ILE A 138 -2.20 -11.23 8.18
CA ILE A 138 -1.66 -12.09 9.23
C ILE A 138 -1.70 -13.57 8.81
N ALA A 139 -2.83 -14.03 8.29
CA ALA A 139 -2.98 -15.41 7.82
C ALA A 139 -1.93 -15.76 6.74
N ARG A 140 -1.65 -14.84 5.80
CA ARG A 140 -0.60 -15.02 4.80
C ARG A 140 0.82 -15.05 5.38
N ARG A 141 1.09 -14.28 6.44
CA ARG A 141 2.39 -14.37 7.14
C ARG A 141 2.56 -15.72 7.81
N ILE A 142 1.50 -16.24 8.44
CA ILE A 142 1.51 -17.57 9.06
C ILE A 142 1.72 -18.65 7.98
N MET A 143 1.02 -18.55 6.84
CA MET A 143 1.22 -19.47 5.72
C MET A 143 2.67 -19.49 5.22
N LYS A 144 3.29 -18.31 5.09
CA LYS A 144 4.71 -18.20 4.69
C LYS A 144 5.63 -18.84 5.72
N PHE A 145 5.42 -18.56 7.01
CA PHE A 145 6.21 -19.13 8.09
C PHE A 145 6.15 -20.66 8.12
N LEU A 146 4.98 -21.21 7.83
CA LEU A 146 4.76 -22.66 7.75
C LEU A 146 5.17 -23.27 6.39
N ASN A 147 5.72 -22.47 5.46
CA ASN A 147 6.04 -22.89 4.08
C ASN A 147 4.85 -23.58 3.38
N PHE A 148 3.66 -23.02 3.56
CA PHE A 148 2.41 -23.62 3.14
C PHE A 148 1.66 -22.72 2.15
N GLY A 149 1.07 -23.31 1.12
CA GLY A 149 0.18 -22.61 0.20
C GLY A 149 0.87 -21.77 -0.86
N GLU A 150 2.17 -21.97 -1.12
CA GLU A 150 2.87 -21.30 -2.21
C GLU A 150 2.68 -22.04 -3.54
N ILE A 151 2.70 -21.29 -4.64
CA ILE A 151 2.60 -21.79 -6.01
C ILE A 151 3.97 -21.70 -6.64
N ASN A 152 4.49 -22.84 -7.10
CA ASN A 152 5.75 -22.86 -7.83
C ASN A 152 5.61 -22.17 -9.19
N VAL A 153 6.53 -21.25 -9.50
CA VAL A 153 6.58 -20.49 -10.74
C VAL A 153 7.97 -20.49 -11.34
N LEU A 154 8.06 -20.61 -12.67
CA LEU A 154 9.28 -20.38 -13.43
C LEU A 154 9.29 -18.93 -13.94
N ILE A 155 10.48 -18.35 -14.04
CA ILE A 155 10.68 -17.05 -14.68
C ILE A 155 11.48 -17.24 -15.96
N ALA A 156 10.88 -16.90 -17.10
CA ALA A 156 11.55 -16.87 -18.39
C ALA A 156 12.23 -15.50 -18.57
N GLY A 157 13.56 -15.52 -18.59
CA GLY A 157 14.45 -14.37 -18.63
C GLY A 157 15.09 -14.05 -17.28
N ALA A 158 16.38 -14.37 -17.13
CA ALA A 158 17.22 -14.04 -15.98
C ALA A 158 17.97 -12.70 -16.15
N GLY A 159 17.33 -11.73 -16.80
CA GLY A 159 17.82 -10.35 -16.93
C GLY A 159 17.44 -9.49 -15.72
N LYS A 160 17.76 -8.18 -15.80
CA LYS A 160 17.47 -7.21 -14.71
C LYS A 160 16.02 -7.27 -14.23
N THR A 161 15.05 -7.33 -15.15
CA THR A 161 13.60 -7.39 -14.83
C THR A 161 13.22 -8.70 -14.14
N GLY A 162 13.70 -9.85 -14.67
CA GLY A 162 13.42 -11.16 -14.06
C GLY A 162 13.97 -11.28 -12.65
N ILE A 163 15.19 -10.80 -12.42
CA ILE A 163 15.83 -10.76 -11.09
C ILE A 163 15.04 -9.85 -10.14
N ALA A 164 14.61 -8.67 -10.60
CA ALA A 164 13.82 -7.74 -9.80
C ALA A 164 12.50 -8.38 -9.37
N ILE A 165 11.79 -9.05 -10.29
CA ILE A 165 10.54 -9.76 -10.01
C ILE A 165 10.78 -10.92 -9.04
N ALA A 166 11.84 -11.70 -9.23
CA ALA A 166 12.16 -12.79 -8.34
C ALA A 166 12.41 -12.30 -6.89
N LYS A 167 13.13 -11.20 -6.73
CA LYS A 167 13.33 -10.54 -5.43
C LYS A 167 12.02 -10.05 -4.83
N GLU A 168 11.18 -9.39 -5.61
CA GLU A 168 9.87 -8.90 -5.15
C GLU A 168 8.96 -10.04 -4.68
N LEU A 169 8.87 -11.13 -5.46
CA LEU A 169 8.07 -12.30 -5.10
C LEU A 169 8.61 -13.01 -3.84
N SER A 170 9.93 -13.07 -3.67
CA SER A 170 10.56 -13.66 -2.49
C SER A 170 10.37 -12.80 -1.24
N ALA A 171 10.43 -11.47 -1.38
CA ALA A 171 10.22 -10.52 -0.29
C ALA A 171 8.75 -10.47 0.15
N ASN A 172 7.82 -10.54 -0.80
CA ASN A 172 6.39 -10.35 -0.59
C ASN A 172 5.61 -11.68 -0.64
N SER A 173 5.36 -12.27 0.52
CA SER A 173 4.49 -13.47 0.66
C SER A 173 3.06 -13.26 0.17
N TYR A 174 2.69 -12.02 -0.09
CA TYR A 174 1.36 -11.62 -0.51
C TYR A 174 0.94 -12.28 -1.83
N TYR A 175 1.86 -12.34 -2.78
CA TYR A 175 1.60 -12.94 -4.09
C TYR A 175 1.42 -14.46 -4.05
N GLY A 176 1.97 -15.14 -3.03
CA GLY A 176 1.89 -16.58 -2.89
C GLY A 176 2.63 -17.38 -3.96
N PHE A 177 3.59 -16.76 -4.65
CA PHE A 177 4.47 -17.42 -5.60
C PHE A 177 5.81 -17.77 -4.97
N ARG A 178 6.30 -18.95 -5.32
CA ARG A 178 7.67 -19.40 -5.04
C ARG A 178 8.41 -19.58 -6.36
N VAL A 179 9.40 -18.75 -6.60
CA VAL A 179 10.25 -18.88 -7.78
C VAL A 179 11.16 -20.08 -7.60
N VAL A 180 11.04 -21.07 -8.48
CA VAL A 180 11.80 -22.33 -8.40
C VAL A 180 12.95 -22.40 -9.40
N GLY A 181 12.96 -21.54 -10.40
CA GLY A 181 14.04 -21.47 -11.38
C GLY A 181 13.85 -20.38 -12.42
N PHE A 182 14.96 -20.01 -13.04
CA PHE A 182 14.98 -19.18 -14.24
C PHE A 182 15.16 -20.05 -15.48
N LEU A 183 14.60 -19.59 -16.59
CA LEU A 183 14.88 -20.07 -17.95
C LEU A 183 15.55 -18.93 -18.72
N ASP A 184 16.74 -19.16 -19.29
CA ASP A 184 17.46 -18.14 -20.06
C ASP A 184 18.32 -18.81 -21.10
N ASP A 185 18.39 -18.26 -22.32
CA ASP A 185 19.18 -18.84 -23.43
C ASP A 185 20.66 -18.44 -23.38
N ASP A 186 21.05 -17.54 -22.49
CA ASP A 186 22.41 -17.06 -22.33
C ASP A 186 23.32 -18.18 -21.76
N PRO A 187 24.31 -18.66 -22.53
CA PRO A 187 25.19 -19.74 -22.07
C PRO A 187 25.98 -19.43 -20.80
N GLU A 188 26.29 -18.13 -20.59
CA GLU A 188 27.03 -17.70 -19.39
C GLU A 188 26.22 -17.83 -18.11
N LYS A 189 24.89 -17.84 -18.20
CA LYS A 189 23.98 -17.96 -17.07
C LYS A 189 23.57 -19.39 -16.79
N GLN A 190 23.74 -20.30 -17.77
CA GLN A 190 23.35 -21.70 -17.64
C GLN A 190 24.02 -22.37 -16.44
N ASN A 191 23.25 -23.14 -15.68
CA ASN A 191 23.71 -23.87 -14.49
C ASN A 191 24.26 -22.98 -13.35
N ARG A 192 24.05 -21.66 -13.41
CA ARG A 192 24.39 -20.70 -12.32
C ARG A 192 23.22 -20.42 -11.43
N ASN A 193 23.52 -20.03 -10.19
CA ASN A 193 22.55 -19.47 -9.27
C ASN A 193 22.57 -17.94 -9.36
N ILE A 194 21.44 -17.34 -9.71
CA ILE A 194 21.28 -15.91 -9.81
C ILE A 194 20.38 -15.45 -8.64
N SER A 195 20.93 -14.66 -7.73
CA SER A 195 20.22 -14.21 -6.51
C SER A 195 19.64 -15.38 -5.67
N GLY A 196 20.33 -16.53 -5.62
CA GLY A 196 19.91 -17.71 -4.86
C GLY A 196 18.91 -18.62 -5.59
N ILE A 197 18.56 -18.31 -6.85
CA ILE A 197 17.63 -19.09 -7.66
C ILE A 197 18.41 -19.70 -8.85
N PRO A 198 18.31 -21.01 -9.12
CA PRO A 198 19.03 -21.63 -10.20
C PRO A 198 18.47 -21.28 -11.58
N VAL A 199 19.34 -21.15 -12.58
CA VAL A 199 18.97 -21.21 -13.99
C VAL A 199 18.87 -22.68 -14.39
N VAL A 200 17.65 -23.15 -14.62
CA VAL A 200 17.34 -24.58 -14.76
C VAL A 200 17.36 -25.08 -16.20
N GLY A 201 17.41 -24.16 -17.17
CA GLY A 201 17.53 -24.53 -18.59
C GLY A 201 17.26 -23.35 -19.53
N GLU A 202 17.28 -23.65 -20.81
CA GLU A 202 16.95 -22.73 -21.90
C GLU A 202 15.45 -22.47 -21.98
N LEU A 203 15.04 -21.39 -22.67
CA LEU A 203 13.62 -21.04 -22.89
C LEU A 203 12.88 -22.20 -23.59
N THR A 204 13.51 -22.87 -24.54
CA THR A 204 12.94 -24.00 -25.26
C THR A 204 12.73 -25.25 -24.39
N SER A 205 13.52 -25.42 -23.33
CA SER A 205 13.40 -26.53 -22.38
C SER A 205 12.28 -26.34 -21.35
N GLY A 206 11.73 -25.13 -21.26
CA GLY A 206 10.71 -24.76 -20.27
C GLY A 206 9.50 -25.68 -20.26
N TYR A 207 9.08 -26.19 -21.40
CA TYR A 207 8.00 -27.18 -21.51
C TYR A 207 8.32 -28.48 -20.75
N ASN A 208 9.49 -29.06 -20.99
CA ASN A 208 9.88 -30.35 -20.39
C ASN A 208 10.06 -30.22 -18.87
N ILE A 209 10.71 -29.15 -18.43
CA ILE A 209 10.93 -28.84 -17.01
C ILE A 209 9.59 -28.63 -16.30
N ALA A 210 8.69 -27.86 -16.90
CA ALA A 210 7.39 -27.59 -16.31
C ALA A 210 6.53 -28.86 -16.20
N LYS A 211 6.60 -29.76 -17.18
CA LYS A 211 5.93 -31.06 -17.16
C LYS A 211 6.49 -31.96 -16.07
N GLU A 212 7.83 -32.09 -16.00
CA GLU A 212 8.51 -32.90 -14.99
C GLU A 212 8.20 -32.38 -13.56
N TRP A 213 8.26 -31.07 -13.35
CA TRP A 213 8.06 -30.45 -12.05
C TRP A 213 6.59 -30.13 -11.74
N SER A 214 5.67 -30.42 -12.65
CA SER A 214 4.23 -30.13 -12.53
C SER A 214 3.94 -28.64 -12.29
N ILE A 215 4.67 -27.74 -12.96
CA ILE A 215 4.54 -26.30 -12.83
C ILE A 215 3.56 -25.77 -13.89
N ASN A 216 2.53 -25.06 -13.46
CA ASN A 216 1.49 -24.51 -14.35
C ASN A 216 1.66 -23.02 -14.62
N TYR A 217 2.59 -22.33 -13.96
CA TYR A 217 2.77 -20.88 -13.98
C TYR A 217 4.15 -20.50 -14.49
N VAL A 218 4.20 -19.57 -15.44
CA VAL A 218 5.42 -18.94 -15.92
C VAL A 218 5.28 -17.44 -15.99
N ILE A 219 6.31 -16.71 -15.58
CA ILE A 219 6.42 -15.26 -15.73
C ILE A 219 7.45 -14.97 -16.81
N CYS A 220 7.00 -14.41 -17.92
CA CYS A 220 7.85 -14.06 -19.06
C CYS A 220 8.38 -12.64 -18.92
N CYS A 221 9.68 -12.50 -18.67
CA CYS A 221 10.41 -11.22 -18.54
C CYS A 221 11.35 -11.01 -19.73
N LEU A 222 10.83 -11.20 -20.93
CA LEU A 222 11.57 -11.20 -22.20
C LEU A 222 11.24 -9.96 -23.03
N PRO A 223 12.14 -9.54 -23.94
CA PRO A 223 11.78 -8.58 -24.98
C PRO A 223 10.58 -9.08 -25.80
N VAL A 224 9.73 -8.14 -26.26
CA VAL A 224 8.45 -8.48 -26.90
C VAL A 224 8.63 -9.47 -28.07
N GLN A 225 9.67 -9.28 -28.91
CA GLN A 225 9.93 -10.15 -30.07
C GLN A 225 10.24 -11.59 -29.67
N VAL A 226 11.02 -11.78 -28.59
CA VAL A 226 11.35 -13.11 -28.06
C VAL A 226 10.14 -13.72 -27.37
N ALA A 227 9.42 -12.92 -26.58
CA ALA A 227 8.24 -13.35 -25.88
C ALA A 227 7.14 -13.86 -26.82
N MET A 228 6.93 -13.22 -27.96
CA MET A 228 5.93 -13.66 -28.96
C MET A 228 6.25 -15.04 -29.53
N ARG A 229 7.53 -15.33 -29.79
CA ARG A 229 7.95 -16.67 -30.26
C ARG A 229 7.78 -17.73 -29.17
N THR A 230 8.21 -17.40 -27.95
CA THR A 230 8.12 -18.30 -26.80
C THR A 230 6.68 -18.52 -26.36
N PHE A 231 5.80 -17.55 -26.53
CA PHE A 231 4.38 -17.63 -26.17
C PHE A 231 3.65 -18.78 -26.89
N GLN A 232 3.90 -19.00 -28.17
CA GLN A 232 3.26 -20.09 -28.91
C GLN A 232 3.61 -21.47 -28.30
N GLN A 233 4.86 -21.66 -27.89
CA GLN A 233 5.30 -22.91 -27.25
C GLN A 233 4.72 -23.03 -25.82
N TYR A 234 4.74 -21.95 -25.06
CA TYR A 234 4.30 -21.96 -23.68
C TYR A 234 2.79 -22.06 -23.53
N SER A 235 2.02 -21.46 -24.45
CA SER A 235 0.56 -21.53 -24.43
C SER A 235 0.00 -22.94 -24.60
N ALA A 236 0.75 -23.83 -25.21
CA ALA A 236 0.38 -25.24 -25.33
C ALA A 236 0.45 -26.02 -24.00
N TYR A 237 1.21 -25.52 -23.02
CA TYR A 237 1.44 -26.26 -21.79
C TYR A 237 1.12 -25.49 -20.52
N PHE A 238 1.63 -24.25 -20.36
CA PHE A 238 1.37 -23.48 -19.16
C PHE A 238 -0.08 -23.00 -19.12
N LYS A 239 -0.75 -23.30 -18.02
CA LYS A 239 -2.13 -22.83 -17.82
C LYS A 239 -2.18 -21.33 -17.58
N HIS A 240 -1.08 -20.75 -17.07
CA HIS A 240 -1.00 -19.35 -16.71
C HIS A 240 0.34 -18.77 -17.15
N ILE A 241 0.30 -17.83 -18.07
CA ILE A 241 1.46 -17.08 -18.55
C ILE A 241 1.26 -15.62 -18.16
N LEU A 242 2.15 -15.10 -17.32
CA LEU A 242 2.20 -13.70 -16.98
C LEU A 242 3.31 -13.03 -17.79
N PHE A 243 2.94 -12.09 -18.62
CA PHE A 243 3.92 -11.34 -19.41
C PHE A 243 4.27 -10.02 -18.73
N VAL A 244 5.57 -9.83 -18.42
CA VAL A 244 6.12 -8.58 -17.88
C VAL A 244 7.18 -8.08 -18.85
N PRO A 245 6.92 -7.00 -19.59
CA PRO A 245 7.87 -6.47 -20.57
C PRO A 245 9.20 -6.10 -19.91
N ALA A 246 10.31 -6.53 -20.51
CA ALA A 246 11.65 -6.32 -19.97
C ALA A 246 12.11 -4.84 -19.92
N SER A 247 11.44 -3.95 -20.64
CA SER A 247 11.82 -2.54 -20.79
C SER A 247 11.00 -1.57 -19.94
N THR A 248 10.10 -2.03 -19.06
CA THR A 248 9.12 -1.16 -18.46
C THR A 248 9.46 -0.74 -17.04
N ILE A 249 9.99 0.45 -16.93
CA ILE A 249 9.84 1.33 -15.77
C ILE A 249 8.42 1.95 -15.74
N PHE A 250 7.55 1.61 -16.69
CA PHE A 250 6.17 2.11 -16.69
C PHE A 250 5.33 1.34 -15.67
N PRO A 251 4.70 2.01 -14.71
CA PRO A 251 3.73 1.40 -13.82
C PRO A 251 2.52 0.94 -14.65
N ILE A 252 2.42 -0.35 -14.90
CA ILE A 252 1.44 -0.99 -15.81
C ILE A 252 0.01 -0.94 -15.27
N SER A 253 -0.19 -0.58 -14.01
CA SER A 253 -1.51 -0.53 -13.36
C SER A 253 -2.47 0.51 -13.96
N TRP A 254 -2.03 1.38 -14.85
CA TRP A 254 -2.87 2.32 -15.61
C TRP A 254 -3.25 1.85 -16.99
N LEU A 255 -2.64 0.78 -17.46
CA LEU A 255 -2.95 0.23 -18.76
C LEU A 255 -4.20 -0.64 -18.66
N SER A 256 -5.32 -0.12 -19.09
CA SER A 256 -6.51 -0.94 -19.34
C SER A 256 -6.39 -1.56 -20.71
N PRO A 257 -6.34 -2.89 -20.84
CA PRO A 257 -6.33 -3.51 -22.16
C PRO A 257 -7.63 -3.19 -22.88
N ILE A 258 -7.51 -2.72 -24.12
CA ILE A 258 -8.64 -2.45 -25.02
C ILE A 258 -8.43 -3.21 -26.32
N SER A 259 -9.53 -3.60 -26.96
CA SER A 259 -9.50 -4.21 -28.28
C SER A 259 -10.12 -3.22 -29.28
N ILE A 260 -9.39 -2.95 -30.36
CA ILE A 260 -9.85 -2.14 -31.48
C ILE A 260 -9.88 -3.08 -32.71
N GLY A 261 -11.01 -3.72 -32.94
CA GLY A 261 -11.11 -4.80 -33.90
C GLY A 261 -10.18 -5.95 -33.55
N VAL A 262 -9.27 -6.30 -34.43
CA VAL A 262 -8.25 -7.37 -34.21
C VAL A 262 -6.99 -6.87 -33.48
N PHE A 263 -6.88 -5.58 -33.24
CA PHE A 263 -5.72 -4.99 -32.58
C PHE A 263 -5.95 -4.89 -31.08
N SER A 264 -4.94 -5.28 -30.31
CA SER A 264 -4.90 -5.07 -28.85
C SER A 264 -4.13 -3.80 -28.53
N GLY A 265 -4.72 -2.93 -27.75
CA GLY A 265 -4.12 -1.68 -27.29
C GLY A 265 -4.22 -1.53 -25.77
N PHE A 266 -3.64 -0.45 -25.26
CA PHE A 266 -3.73 -0.09 -23.86
C PHE A 266 -4.22 1.34 -23.72
N GLU A 267 -5.25 1.55 -22.93
CA GLU A 267 -5.70 2.88 -22.53
C GLU A 267 -5.02 3.30 -21.23
N VAL A 268 -4.45 4.49 -21.22
CA VAL A 268 -3.84 5.10 -20.02
C VAL A 268 -4.84 6.06 -19.39
N ARG A 269 -5.28 5.78 -18.16
CA ARG A 269 -6.22 6.63 -17.41
C ARG A 269 -5.56 7.28 -16.20
N ASN A 270 -5.24 8.56 -16.29
CA ASN A 270 -4.78 9.32 -15.14
C ASN A 270 -5.98 9.88 -14.36
N LYS A 271 -6.42 9.17 -13.32
CA LYS A 271 -7.61 9.51 -12.54
C LYS A 271 -7.49 10.85 -11.81
N LEU A 272 -6.30 11.23 -11.31
CA LEU A 272 -6.10 12.50 -10.61
C LEU A 272 -6.22 13.73 -11.52
N LEU A 273 -6.13 13.56 -12.84
CA LEU A 273 -6.37 14.64 -13.80
C LEU A 273 -7.84 14.74 -14.20
N GLN A 274 -8.66 13.74 -13.91
CA GLN A 274 -10.09 13.74 -14.19
C GLN A 274 -10.86 14.54 -13.12
N PRO A 275 -11.91 15.28 -13.49
CA PRO A 275 -12.62 16.16 -12.56
C PRO A 275 -13.33 15.39 -11.44
N VAL A 276 -14.06 14.34 -11.76
CA VAL A 276 -14.87 13.60 -10.78
C VAL A 276 -14.03 12.92 -9.69
N PRO A 277 -13.01 12.11 -10.00
CA PRO A 277 -12.14 11.53 -8.98
C PRO A 277 -11.44 12.59 -8.11
N ARG A 278 -11.03 13.70 -8.74
CA ARG A 278 -10.36 14.81 -8.03
C ARG A 278 -11.29 15.52 -7.04
N VAL A 279 -12.54 15.77 -7.43
CA VAL A 279 -13.54 16.40 -6.55
C VAL A 279 -13.88 15.44 -5.41
N LEU A 280 -14.10 14.16 -5.70
CA LEU A 280 -14.39 13.15 -4.67
C LEU A 280 -13.26 13.05 -3.65
N LYS A 281 -12.00 12.99 -4.11
CA LYS A 281 -10.83 13.00 -3.24
C LYS A 281 -10.82 14.24 -2.35
N PHE A 282 -11.02 15.43 -2.94
CA PHE A 282 -11.01 16.68 -2.21
C PHE A 282 -12.11 16.73 -1.12
N CYS A 283 -13.34 16.35 -1.45
CA CYS A 283 -14.45 16.32 -0.48
C CYS A 283 -14.16 15.38 0.69
N LEU A 284 -13.64 14.18 0.42
CA LEU A 284 -13.27 13.22 1.46
C LEU A 284 -12.15 13.76 2.36
N GLU A 285 -11.12 14.36 1.79
CA GLU A 285 -9.99 14.91 2.54
C GLU A 285 -10.38 16.13 3.37
N VAL A 286 -11.25 17.00 2.87
CA VAL A 286 -11.80 18.13 3.64
C VAL A 286 -12.62 17.62 4.82
N LEU A 287 -13.52 16.64 4.60
CA LEU A 287 -14.31 16.05 5.68
C LEU A 287 -13.40 15.40 6.74
N MET A 288 -12.41 14.62 6.33
CA MET A 288 -11.45 13.99 7.25
C MET A 288 -10.64 15.03 8.02
N SER A 289 -10.15 16.08 7.36
CA SER A 289 -9.36 17.14 8.00
C SER A 289 -10.17 17.94 8.98
N PHE A 290 -11.41 18.29 8.63
CA PHE A 290 -12.34 19.00 9.51
C PHE A 290 -12.65 18.17 10.76
N SER A 291 -12.97 16.89 10.58
CA SER A 291 -13.21 15.96 11.69
C SER A 291 -11.98 15.81 12.58
N ALA A 292 -10.79 15.67 11.96
CA ALA A 292 -9.53 15.55 12.70
C ALA A 292 -9.24 16.81 13.53
N ILE A 293 -9.46 18.01 12.99
CA ILE A 293 -9.26 19.26 13.74
C ILE A 293 -10.22 19.35 14.92
N ILE A 294 -11.50 19.01 14.75
CA ILE A 294 -12.48 19.06 15.84
C ILE A 294 -12.10 18.07 16.96
N VAL A 295 -11.85 16.81 16.60
CA VAL A 295 -11.54 15.75 17.57
C VAL A 295 -10.21 16.01 18.29
N LEU A 296 -9.22 16.53 17.57
CA LEU A 296 -7.89 16.81 18.13
C LEU A 296 -7.76 18.22 18.70
N PHE A 297 -8.80 19.05 18.66
CA PHE A 297 -8.76 20.45 19.11
C PHE A 297 -8.22 20.61 20.55
N PRO A 298 -8.70 19.85 21.56
CA PRO A 298 -8.15 19.97 22.92
C PRO A 298 -6.66 19.64 22.98
N PHE A 299 -6.23 18.64 22.20
CA PHE A 299 -4.82 18.23 22.09
C PHE A 299 -3.98 19.30 21.39
N PHE A 300 -4.50 19.95 20.35
CA PHE A 300 -3.84 21.10 19.71
C PHE A 300 -3.57 22.23 20.71
N LEU A 301 -4.53 22.55 21.60
CA LEU A 301 -4.37 23.59 22.59
C LEU A 301 -3.25 23.25 23.59
N VAL A 302 -3.18 22.00 24.05
CA VAL A 302 -2.11 21.52 24.94
C VAL A 302 -0.76 21.65 24.26
N LEU A 303 -0.62 21.16 23.02
CA LEU A 303 0.62 21.27 22.29
C LEU A 303 1.04 22.72 22.03
N ALA A 304 0.09 23.59 21.66
CA ALA A 304 0.31 25.01 21.46
C ALA A 304 0.84 25.69 22.73
N LEU A 305 0.28 25.36 23.89
CA LEU A 305 0.73 25.85 25.19
C LEU A 305 2.15 25.34 25.51
N CYS A 306 2.42 24.05 25.31
CA CYS A 306 3.76 23.49 25.50
C CYS A 306 4.82 24.19 24.63
N VAL A 307 4.51 24.42 23.34
CA VAL A 307 5.42 25.15 22.44
C VAL A 307 5.64 26.58 22.89
N LYS A 308 4.57 27.28 23.33
CA LYS A 308 4.63 28.68 23.80
C LYS A 308 5.46 28.80 25.06
N LEU A 309 5.35 27.85 26.01
CA LEU A 309 6.08 27.84 27.26
C LEU A 309 7.56 27.42 27.08
N SER A 310 7.88 26.66 26.04
CA SER A 310 9.25 26.15 25.80
C SER A 310 10.20 27.20 25.28
N SER A 311 9.71 28.21 24.55
CA SER A 311 10.54 29.32 24.04
C SER A 311 9.68 30.52 23.62
N PRO A 312 10.18 31.75 23.72
CA PRO A 312 9.45 32.95 23.24
C PRO A 312 9.26 32.91 21.73
N GLY A 313 8.12 33.46 21.26
CA GLY A 313 7.79 33.59 19.85
C GLY A 313 6.47 32.93 19.44
N PRO A 314 6.17 32.82 18.11
CA PRO A 314 4.92 32.24 17.60
C PRO A 314 4.84 30.74 17.82
N VAL A 315 3.62 30.22 17.99
CA VAL A 315 3.38 28.78 18.15
C VAL A 315 3.57 28.00 16.84
N PHE A 316 3.18 28.62 15.73
CA PHE A 316 3.24 28.03 14.42
C PHE A 316 4.41 28.59 13.61
N TYR A 317 4.94 27.72 12.74
CA TYR A 317 5.97 28.04 11.75
C TYR A 317 5.45 27.71 10.36
N ARG A 318 5.74 28.53 9.38
CA ARG A 318 5.41 28.29 7.96
C ARG A 318 6.68 27.92 7.19
N SER A 319 6.68 26.72 6.65
CA SER A 319 7.77 26.23 5.77
C SER A 319 7.34 26.38 4.32
N TRP A 320 8.03 27.23 3.57
CA TRP A 320 7.72 27.47 2.16
C TRP A 320 8.08 26.26 1.30
N ARG A 321 7.14 25.77 0.50
CA ARG A 321 7.27 24.60 -0.35
C ARG A 321 6.58 24.85 -1.70
N LEU A 322 6.90 23.99 -2.70
CA LEU A 322 6.19 23.97 -3.97
C LEU A 322 4.91 23.13 -3.86
N GLY A 323 3.81 23.77 -4.13
CA GLY A 323 2.48 23.17 -4.22
C GLY A 323 2.09 22.81 -5.65
N LYS A 324 0.78 22.72 -5.87
CA LYS A 324 0.21 22.47 -7.19
C LYS A 324 0.53 23.60 -8.15
N ASP A 325 0.79 23.26 -9.42
CA ASP A 325 1.15 24.15 -10.53
C ASP A 325 2.41 25.00 -10.24
N GLY A 326 3.31 24.49 -9.36
CA GLY A 326 4.55 25.17 -8.96
C GLY A 326 4.36 26.38 -8.05
N LYS A 327 3.15 26.63 -7.54
CA LYS A 327 2.87 27.75 -6.63
C LYS A 327 3.53 27.52 -5.27
N LYS A 328 4.13 28.56 -4.71
CA LYS A 328 4.68 28.50 -3.34
C LYS A 328 3.53 28.46 -2.33
N ILE A 329 3.57 27.48 -1.44
CA ILE A 329 2.59 27.30 -0.34
C ILE A 329 3.32 27.35 1.00
N GLY A 330 2.65 27.88 2.01
CA GLY A 330 3.17 27.96 3.38
C GLY A 330 2.71 26.76 4.20
N VAL A 331 3.48 25.68 4.23
CA VAL A 331 3.16 24.47 5.00
C VAL A 331 3.24 24.78 6.50
N LEU A 332 2.11 24.64 7.20
CA LEU A 332 2.00 24.93 8.63
C LEU A 332 2.55 23.79 9.48
N LYS A 333 3.34 24.16 10.49
CA LYS A 333 3.88 23.24 11.49
C LYS A 333 3.86 23.88 12.86
N PHE A 334 3.86 23.09 13.93
CA PHE A 334 4.26 23.60 15.22
C PHE A 334 5.74 23.99 15.19
N ARG A 335 6.08 25.09 15.84
CA ARG A 335 7.48 25.51 15.97
C ARG A 335 8.24 24.53 16.85
N THR A 336 9.30 23.96 16.29
CA THR A 336 10.18 22.98 16.97
C THR A 336 11.57 23.52 17.27
N MET A 337 11.91 24.71 16.74
CA MET A 337 13.20 25.36 16.93
C MET A 337 13.02 26.68 17.68
N TYR A 338 14.09 27.18 18.29
CA TYR A 338 14.13 28.51 18.88
C TYR A 338 13.90 29.60 17.82
N ALA A 339 13.41 30.77 18.25
CA ALA A 339 13.11 31.88 17.33
C ALA A 339 14.35 32.43 16.60
N ASP A 340 15.52 32.30 17.22
CA ASP A 340 16.84 32.71 16.73
C ASP A 340 17.62 31.56 16.06
N ALA A 341 16.93 30.53 15.57
CA ALA A 341 17.53 29.31 15.02
C ALA A 341 18.54 29.60 13.88
N ASP A 342 18.23 30.53 12.99
CA ASP A 342 19.09 30.88 11.86
C ASP A 342 20.39 31.57 12.33
N ALA A 343 20.28 32.51 13.25
CA ALA A 343 21.44 33.17 13.84
C ALA A 343 22.29 32.21 14.70
N ARG A 344 21.70 31.19 15.30
CA ARG A 344 22.44 30.11 15.97
C ARG A 344 23.18 29.26 14.96
N LEU A 345 22.55 28.89 13.83
CA LEU A 345 23.20 28.12 12.78
C LEU A 345 24.42 28.83 12.23
N GLU A 346 24.29 30.10 11.87
CA GLU A 346 25.39 30.89 11.34
C GLU A 346 26.59 30.93 12.30
N ARG A 347 26.34 31.16 13.58
CA ARG A 347 27.39 31.13 14.61
C ARG A 347 28.08 29.78 14.73
N MET A 348 27.31 28.67 14.64
CA MET A 348 27.85 27.32 14.70
C MET A 348 28.70 26.99 13.47
N LEU A 349 28.21 27.32 12.28
CA LEU A 349 28.92 27.11 11.02
C LEU A 349 30.22 27.97 10.92
N ALA A 350 30.25 29.14 11.59
CA ALA A 350 31.42 29.97 11.67
C ALA A 350 32.46 29.45 12.70
N GLY A 351 31.97 28.80 13.79
CA GLY A 351 32.80 28.40 14.91
C GLY A 351 33.36 26.97 14.84
N ASP A 352 32.74 26.07 14.10
CA ASP A 352 33.11 24.65 14.08
C ASP A 352 33.14 24.10 12.62
N PRO A 353 34.33 23.78 12.08
CA PRO A 353 34.48 23.19 10.76
C PRO A 353 33.82 21.81 10.58
N GLU A 354 33.71 21.00 11.62
CA GLU A 354 33.11 19.68 11.55
C GLU A 354 31.58 19.79 11.42
N ILE A 355 30.96 20.68 12.19
CA ILE A 355 29.53 21.02 12.05
C ILE A 355 29.22 21.56 10.65
N ARG A 356 30.14 22.34 10.09
CA ARG A 356 30.02 22.87 8.73
C ARG A 356 30.02 21.74 7.70
N LYS A 357 30.94 20.78 7.79
CA LYS A 357 31.01 19.62 6.90
C LYS A 357 29.76 18.75 7.01
N GLU A 358 29.27 18.50 8.23
CA GLU A 358 28.04 17.75 8.46
C GLU A 358 26.85 18.45 7.82
N TRP A 359 26.75 19.78 7.98
CA TRP A 359 25.68 20.58 7.38
C TRP A 359 25.73 20.61 5.86
N GLU A 360 26.90 20.78 5.26
CA GLU A 360 27.09 20.83 3.81
C GLU A 360 26.72 19.52 3.12
N LYS A 361 26.82 18.39 3.83
CA LYS A 361 26.49 17.06 3.32
C LYS A 361 24.96 16.84 3.15
N ASP A 362 24.18 17.15 4.18
CA ASP A 362 22.77 16.77 4.22
C ASP A 362 21.83 17.92 4.62
N PHE A 363 22.33 19.11 4.86
CA PHE A 363 21.62 20.26 5.43
C PHE A 363 20.87 19.91 6.72
N LYS A 364 21.43 18.98 7.50
CA LYS A 364 20.92 18.50 8.79
C LYS A 364 22.07 18.25 9.75
N LEU A 365 21.79 18.42 11.03
CA LEU A 365 22.70 18.07 12.11
C LEU A 365 22.11 16.93 12.93
N GLN A 366 22.92 15.95 13.33
CA GLN A 366 22.46 14.81 14.16
C GLN A 366 21.96 15.29 15.53
N ASN A 367 22.71 16.19 16.17
CA ASN A 367 22.33 16.82 17.42
C ASN A 367 22.17 18.32 17.19
N ASP A 368 21.03 18.74 16.67
CA ASP A 368 20.77 20.12 16.34
C ASP A 368 20.34 20.94 17.57
N PRO A 369 21.23 21.78 18.17
CA PRO A 369 20.92 22.53 19.38
C PRO A 369 19.92 23.69 19.15
N ARG A 370 19.49 23.90 17.92
CA ARG A 370 18.41 24.83 17.60
C ARG A 370 17.04 24.27 17.97
N ILE A 371 16.95 22.95 18.15
CA ILE A 371 15.68 22.27 18.45
C ILE A 371 15.40 22.40 19.97
N THR A 372 14.20 22.84 20.31
CA THR A 372 13.75 22.89 21.70
C THR A 372 13.48 21.47 22.24
N PRO A 373 13.50 21.23 23.57
CA PRO A 373 13.15 19.92 24.14
C PRO A 373 11.77 19.42 23.69
N ILE A 374 10.76 20.29 23.73
CA ILE A 374 9.41 19.96 23.22
C ILE A 374 9.43 19.76 21.70
N GLY A 375 10.23 20.52 20.96
CA GLY A 375 10.42 20.36 19.52
C GLY A 375 10.99 19.01 19.15
N ASN A 376 11.91 18.48 19.92
CA ASN A 376 12.46 17.13 19.73
C ASN A 376 11.39 16.05 19.93
N PHE A 377 10.56 16.18 20.98
CA PHE A 377 9.40 15.30 21.18
C PHE A 377 8.42 15.37 19.99
N LEU A 378 8.04 16.58 19.55
CA LEU A 378 7.13 16.78 18.44
C LEU A 378 7.64 16.15 17.14
N ARG A 379 8.93 16.34 16.82
CA ARG A 379 9.56 15.72 15.63
C ARG A 379 9.60 14.19 15.71
N LYS A 380 10.01 13.64 16.84
CA LYS A 380 10.03 12.18 17.06
C LYS A 380 8.65 11.53 16.96
N THR A 381 7.61 12.27 17.28
CA THR A 381 6.22 11.78 17.21
C THR A 381 5.48 12.22 15.94
N SER A 382 6.11 13.06 15.09
CA SER A 382 5.50 13.70 13.92
C SER A 382 4.27 14.56 14.24
N LEU A 383 4.12 14.98 15.50
CA LEU A 383 3.01 15.84 15.94
C LEU A 383 3.19 17.29 15.49
N ASP A 384 4.42 17.68 15.14
CA ASP A 384 4.71 18.99 14.55
C ASP A 384 3.98 19.22 13.21
N GLU A 385 3.59 18.17 12.53
CA GLU A 385 2.92 18.23 11.23
C GLU A 385 1.40 18.31 11.30
N LEU A 386 0.79 18.14 12.49
CA LEU A 386 -0.67 18.21 12.65
C LEU A 386 -1.32 19.50 12.14
N PRO A 387 -0.69 20.71 12.28
CA PRO A 387 -1.28 21.94 11.71
C PRO A 387 -1.48 21.93 10.19
N GLN A 388 -0.86 21.00 9.45
CA GLN A 388 -1.04 20.85 8.01
C GLN A 388 -2.47 20.44 7.62
N PHE A 389 -3.29 19.90 8.55
CA PHE A 389 -4.72 19.70 8.28
C PHE A 389 -5.42 21.01 7.91
N TRP A 390 -4.94 22.16 8.39
CA TRP A 390 -5.42 23.46 7.95
C TRP A 390 -5.09 23.73 6.49
N ASN A 391 -3.87 23.40 6.03
CA ASN A 391 -3.51 23.55 4.62
C ASN A 391 -4.35 22.63 3.69
N VAL A 392 -4.88 21.52 4.22
CA VAL A 392 -5.83 20.69 3.45
C VAL A 392 -7.19 21.37 3.36
N LEU A 393 -7.70 21.94 4.45
CA LEU A 393 -8.96 22.68 4.45
C LEU A 393 -8.93 23.89 3.51
N THR A 394 -7.81 24.63 3.48
CA THR A 394 -7.63 25.75 2.56
C THR A 394 -7.39 25.32 1.11
N GLY A 395 -7.24 24.01 0.87
CA GLY A 395 -7.06 23.44 -0.46
C GLY A 395 -5.65 23.57 -1.05
N GLU A 396 -4.67 23.98 -0.24
CA GLU A 396 -3.25 24.07 -0.64
C GLU A 396 -2.57 22.72 -0.66
N MET A 397 -2.99 21.81 0.23
CA MET A 397 -2.45 20.48 0.37
C MET A 397 -3.54 19.39 0.26
N SER A 398 -3.12 18.16 0.25
CA SER A 398 -3.87 16.92 0.31
C SER A 398 -3.47 16.18 1.59
N ILE A 399 -4.32 15.32 2.15
CA ILE A 399 -3.87 14.42 3.24
C ILE A 399 -2.81 13.48 2.68
N ILE A 400 -3.10 12.87 1.53
CA ILE A 400 -2.23 11.89 0.88
C ILE A 400 -1.82 12.40 -0.49
N GLY A 401 -0.51 12.45 -0.71
CA GLY A 401 0.05 12.98 -1.95
C GLY A 401 1.57 12.86 -2.00
N PRO A 402 2.19 13.32 -3.10
CA PRO A 402 3.64 13.44 -3.15
C PRO A 402 4.13 14.45 -2.09
N ARG A 403 5.30 14.22 -1.49
CA ARG A 403 5.82 15.11 -0.45
C ARG A 403 6.01 16.54 -0.99
N PRO A 404 5.68 17.59 -0.20
CA PRO A 404 6.02 18.97 -0.56
C PRO A 404 7.54 19.16 -0.61
N ILE A 405 8.06 19.64 -1.76
CA ILE A 405 9.48 19.85 -2.01
C ILE A 405 9.84 21.32 -2.03
N VAL A 406 11.13 21.61 -1.86
CA VAL A 406 11.71 22.95 -2.10
C VAL A 406 12.13 23.10 -3.56
N GLU A 407 12.37 24.34 -3.98
CA GLU A 407 12.74 24.66 -5.35
C GLU A 407 14.05 23.96 -5.78
N GLY A 408 15.01 23.85 -4.85
CA GLY A 408 16.27 23.16 -5.08
C GLY A 408 16.15 21.64 -5.30
N GLU A 409 15.02 21.02 -4.95
CA GLU A 409 14.79 19.59 -5.16
C GLU A 409 14.18 19.26 -6.53
N VAL A 410 13.77 20.26 -7.31
CA VAL A 410 13.11 20.06 -8.62
C VAL A 410 13.98 19.28 -9.60
N HIS A 411 15.28 19.52 -9.60
CA HIS A 411 16.21 18.85 -10.51
C HIS A 411 16.27 17.32 -10.32
N TYR A 412 15.99 16.82 -9.11
CA TYR A 412 15.92 15.36 -8.87
C TYR A 412 14.72 14.68 -9.54
N TYR A 413 13.67 15.44 -9.84
CA TYR A 413 12.48 14.90 -10.50
C TYR A 413 12.62 14.85 -12.03
N GLY A 414 13.51 15.66 -12.63
CA GLY A 414 13.67 15.71 -14.08
C GLY A 414 12.34 15.90 -14.81
N GLU A 415 12.09 15.11 -15.85
CA GLU A 415 10.84 15.14 -16.63
C GLU A 415 9.59 14.77 -15.81
N THR A 416 9.75 13.99 -14.74
CA THR A 416 8.61 13.57 -13.89
C THR A 416 8.03 14.74 -13.07
N TYR A 417 8.75 15.85 -12.97
CA TYR A 417 8.26 17.07 -12.31
C TYR A 417 6.99 17.62 -12.98
N GLU A 418 6.89 17.51 -14.29
CA GLU A 418 5.71 17.97 -15.06
C GLU A 418 4.41 17.27 -14.61
N ILE A 419 4.48 15.99 -14.29
CA ILE A 419 3.33 15.24 -13.76
C ILE A 419 3.10 15.59 -12.29
N ARG A 420 4.18 15.69 -11.51
CA ARG A 420 4.12 15.99 -10.09
C ARG A 420 3.49 17.34 -9.78
N LYS A 421 3.83 18.40 -10.52
CA LYS A 421 3.30 19.75 -10.28
C LYS A 421 1.79 19.86 -10.52
N ARG A 422 1.15 18.89 -11.22
CA ARG A 422 -0.30 18.90 -11.49
C ARG A 422 -1.15 18.44 -10.32
N VAL A 423 -0.54 17.89 -9.27
CA VAL A 423 -1.25 17.39 -8.09
C VAL A 423 -0.85 18.17 -6.84
N LYS A 424 -1.74 18.21 -5.84
CA LYS A 424 -1.43 18.82 -4.54
C LYS A 424 -0.44 17.95 -3.78
N PRO A 425 0.53 18.55 -3.04
CA PRO A 425 1.38 17.79 -2.13
C PRO A 425 0.58 17.27 -0.94
N GLY A 426 1.03 16.14 -0.38
CA GLY A 426 0.39 15.48 0.75
C GLY A 426 1.07 15.74 2.09
N ILE A 427 0.31 15.59 3.19
CA ILE A 427 0.85 15.48 4.54
C ILE A 427 1.65 14.17 4.63
N THR A 428 1.08 13.09 4.11
CA THR A 428 1.74 11.79 3.98
C THR A 428 1.68 11.31 2.53
N GLY A 429 2.50 10.32 2.17
CA GLY A 429 2.58 9.80 0.82
C GLY A 429 3.16 8.40 0.75
N LEU A 430 3.13 7.79 -0.43
CA LEU A 430 3.53 6.41 -0.64
C LEU A 430 4.99 6.15 -0.23
N TRP A 431 5.92 7.05 -0.60
CA TRP A 431 7.32 6.87 -0.22
C TRP A 431 7.54 7.00 1.30
N GLN A 432 6.78 7.90 1.97
CA GLN A 432 6.88 8.10 3.42
C GLN A 432 6.47 6.84 4.21
N VAL A 433 5.63 6.00 3.62
CA VAL A 433 5.21 4.72 4.23
C VAL A 433 5.97 3.50 3.67
N SER A 434 6.88 3.69 2.70
CA SER A 434 7.57 2.58 2.00
C SER A 434 9.08 2.50 2.29
N GLY A 435 9.58 3.19 3.32
CA GLY A 435 11.00 3.13 3.72
C GLY A 435 11.55 4.42 4.30
N ARG A 436 10.81 5.54 4.20
CA ARG A 436 11.20 6.85 4.75
C ARG A 436 12.66 7.26 4.41
N ASN A 437 13.46 7.56 5.44
CA ASN A 437 14.81 8.13 5.30
C ASN A 437 15.85 7.14 4.74
N ASP A 438 15.58 5.84 4.76
CA ASP A 438 16.51 4.79 4.30
C ASP A 438 16.46 4.55 2.79
N THR A 439 15.64 5.33 2.06
CA THR A 439 15.49 5.21 0.60
C THR A 439 16.27 6.29 -0.14
N GLU A 440 16.98 5.89 -1.20
CA GLU A 440 17.60 6.83 -2.12
C GLU A 440 16.57 7.81 -2.69
N TYR A 441 17.02 9.03 -3.02
CA TYR A 441 16.12 10.07 -3.54
C TYR A 441 15.46 9.65 -4.86
N SER A 442 16.21 8.98 -5.72
CA SER A 442 15.73 8.40 -6.99
C SER A 442 14.50 7.49 -6.77
N TYR A 443 14.54 6.64 -5.76
CA TYR A 443 13.42 5.74 -5.44
C TYR A 443 12.21 6.49 -4.87
N ARG A 444 12.42 7.60 -4.14
CA ARG A 444 11.33 8.48 -3.69
C ARG A 444 10.57 9.07 -4.88
N VAL A 445 11.30 9.54 -5.90
CA VAL A 445 10.73 10.07 -7.14
C VAL A 445 9.89 9.02 -7.87
N VAL A 446 10.38 7.78 -7.92
CA VAL A 446 9.64 6.64 -8.52
C VAL A 446 8.34 6.38 -7.76
N LEU A 447 8.37 6.38 -6.42
CA LEU A 447 7.18 6.14 -5.60
C LEU A 447 6.16 7.28 -5.68
N ASP A 448 6.60 8.53 -5.73
CA ASP A 448 5.73 9.69 -5.94
C ASP A 448 5.08 9.63 -7.32
N SER A 449 5.85 9.31 -8.35
CA SER A 449 5.33 9.15 -9.72
C SER A 449 4.34 7.98 -9.79
N TYR A 450 4.66 6.85 -9.17
CA TYR A 450 3.76 5.70 -9.06
C TYR A 450 2.43 6.10 -8.41
N TYR A 451 2.47 6.83 -7.30
CA TYR A 451 1.27 7.29 -6.61
C TYR A 451 0.39 8.15 -7.51
N ILE A 452 0.98 9.17 -8.16
CA ILE A 452 0.23 10.12 -8.99
C ILE A 452 -0.52 9.41 -10.10
N VAL A 453 0.13 8.46 -10.70
CA VAL A 453 -0.39 7.77 -11.86
C VAL A 453 -1.35 6.65 -11.50
N ASN A 454 -1.06 5.90 -10.44
CA ASN A 454 -1.86 4.76 -9.99
C ASN A 454 -2.89 5.13 -8.92
N TRP A 455 -3.14 6.41 -8.76
CA TRP A 455 -4.05 6.86 -7.72
C TRP A 455 -5.41 6.17 -7.78
N SER A 456 -5.85 5.71 -6.63
CA SER A 456 -7.21 5.28 -6.35
C SER A 456 -7.53 5.59 -4.89
N ILE A 457 -8.81 5.67 -4.56
CA ILE A 457 -9.28 5.81 -3.18
C ILE A 457 -8.71 4.70 -2.27
N TRP A 458 -8.54 3.51 -2.83
CA TRP A 458 -7.98 2.35 -2.13
C TRP A 458 -6.49 2.48 -1.86
N LEU A 459 -5.75 3.14 -2.75
CA LEU A 459 -4.35 3.49 -2.51
C LEU A 459 -4.24 4.52 -1.38
N ASP A 460 -5.10 5.53 -1.36
CA ASP A 460 -5.16 6.49 -0.25
C ASP A 460 -5.51 5.79 1.06
N TYR A 461 -6.52 4.94 1.07
CA TYR A 461 -6.88 4.12 2.23
C TYR A 461 -5.69 3.30 2.74
N TYR A 462 -5.00 2.60 1.87
CA TYR A 462 -3.80 1.82 2.21
C TYR A 462 -2.70 2.69 2.83
N ILE A 463 -2.39 3.84 2.22
CA ILE A 463 -1.37 4.77 2.71
C ILE A 463 -1.78 5.34 4.07
N PHE A 464 -3.04 5.73 4.24
CA PHE A 464 -3.58 6.26 5.49
C PHE A 464 -3.37 5.28 6.66
N PHE A 465 -3.87 4.06 6.54
CA PHE A 465 -3.72 3.06 7.60
C PHE A 465 -2.27 2.70 7.87
N LYS A 466 -1.45 2.63 6.84
CA LYS A 466 -0.02 2.38 6.99
C LYS A 466 0.69 3.55 7.69
N THR A 467 0.28 4.80 7.42
CA THR A 467 0.80 5.99 8.12
C THR A 467 0.46 5.92 9.61
N VAL A 468 -0.81 5.67 9.95
CA VAL A 468 -1.24 5.53 11.35
C VAL A 468 -0.42 4.45 12.07
N LEU A 469 -0.25 3.28 11.46
CA LEU A 469 0.54 2.19 12.04
C LEU A 469 2.01 2.57 12.26
N ILE A 470 2.63 3.26 11.30
CA ILE A 470 4.03 3.69 11.38
C ILE A 470 4.21 4.76 12.45
N VAL A 471 3.28 5.71 12.56
CA VAL A 471 3.31 6.75 13.61
C VAL A 471 3.17 6.12 15.00
N LEU A 472 2.21 5.19 15.18
CA LEU A 472 2.01 4.47 16.45
C LEU A 472 3.23 3.63 16.84
N LEU A 473 3.87 2.96 15.89
CA LEU A 473 5.06 2.13 16.12
C LEU A 473 6.36 2.93 16.15
N ARG A 474 6.34 4.25 15.95
CA ARG A 474 7.49 5.17 15.92
C ARG A 474 8.62 4.70 15.00
N LYS A 475 8.33 3.98 13.93
CA LYS A 475 9.33 3.48 12.98
C LYS A 475 9.82 4.62 12.07
N GLY A 476 11.17 4.85 12.04
CA GLY A 476 11.83 5.79 11.12
C GLY A 476 11.60 7.27 11.41
N ALA A 477 11.20 7.66 12.63
CA ALA A 477 11.28 9.05 13.10
C ALA A 477 12.72 9.32 13.58
N ARG A 478 13.38 10.30 12.98
CA ARG A 478 14.69 10.87 13.40
C ARG A 478 14.53 12.31 13.76
#